data_44f122cd79440a87c6a36dcf92904c89
#
_entry.id   44f122cd79440a87c6a36dcf92904c89
#
_cell.length_a   1.000
_cell.length_b   1.000
_cell.length_c   1.000
_cell.angle_alpha   90.00
_cell.angle_beta   90.00
_cell.angle_gamma   90.00
#
_symmetry.space_group_name_H-M   'P 1'
#
loop_
_entity.id
_entity.type
_entity.pdbx_description
1 polymer ?
#
loop_
_entity_poly.entity_id
_entity_poly.type
_entity_poly.pdbx_seq_one_letter_code
_entity_poly.pdbx_strand_id
1 'polypeptide(L)'
;GWLPPMSAIAWADAFDAYRGSPEFQQLNFWMGLEDFKRIFWLEYLHRLLGRVIGLIYLLPFLWFLFRYRIPVRLIGHLVFLLVLGVAQGGLGWYMVKSGLVDQPSVSHYRLAAHLGLAVFIYGYMLYTAIGISEKLRGTTAGQSIFVWPTALIFSTMIWGAFVSGLDGGAVFNTFPLMDGRIIPHGVFEISPIWLNIFENIGLVQWLHRALAIATVAMILAIWWRERASKSVALNLMAIFAAVQFSLGVLTILSGSSIYIAWAHQGGAMVLFSLAIYLCCLLYTSDAADDVIS
;
A
#
# COMPACT_ATOMS: atom_id res chain seq x y z
N GLY A 1 7.05 -16.67 -17.78
CA GLY A 1 6.66 -16.75 -19.17
C GLY A 1 5.57 -15.74 -19.52
N TRP A 2 5.36 -15.51 -20.81
CA TRP A 2 4.26 -14.67 -21.30
C TRP A 2 2.93 -15.41 -21.26
N LEU A 3 2.96 -16.71 -21.47
CA LEU A 3 1.79 -17.61 -21.44
C LEU A 3 1.90 -18.56 -20.24
N PRO A 4 0.77 -18.93 -19.64
CA PRO A 4 0.75 -19.97 -18.61
C PRO A 4 1.01 -21.35 -19.24
N PRO A 5 1.39 -22.37 -18.45
CA PRO A 5 1.44 -23.75 -18.92
C PRO A 5 0.07 -24.20 -19.47
N MET A 6 0.04 -24.71 -20.71
CA MET A 6 -1.21 -25.04 -21.40
C MET A 6 -1.46 -26.57 -21.50
N SER A 7 -0.49 -27.41 -21.13
CA SER A 7 -0.58 -28.87 -21.15
C SER A 7 -0.19 -29.49 -19.82
N ALA A 8 -0.59 -30.72 -19.57
CA ALA A 8 -0.20 -31.47 -18.37
C ALA A 8 1.33 -31.59 -18.24
N ILE A 9 2.02 -31.80 -19.35
CA ILE A 9 3.48 -31.89 -19.39
C ILE A 9 4.11 -30.54 -18.99
N ALA A 10 3.64 -29.42 -19.57
CA ALA A 10 4.15 -28.09 -19.24
C ALA A 10 3.90 -27.71 -17.77
N TRP A 11 2.81 -28.18 -17.17
CA TRP A 11 2.56 -28.02 -15.74
C TRP A 11 3.51 -28.85 -14.87
N ALA A 12 3.80 -30.09 -15.28
CA ALA A 12 4.76 -30.93 -14.58
C ALA A 12 6.17 -30.31 -14.62
N ASP A 13 6.62 -29.87 -15.80
CA ASP A 13 7.92 -29.21 -15.97
C ASP A 13 8.04 -27.92 -15.12
N ALA A 14 6.95 -27.11 -15.09
CA ALA A 14 6.93 -25.91 -14.28
C ALA A 14 6.98 -26.20 -12.77
N PHE A 15 6.31 -27.25 -12.33
CA PHE A 15 6.35 -27.70 -10.94
C PHE A 15 7.70 -28.27 -10.55
N ASP A 16 8.32 -29.08 -11.42
CA ASP A 16 9.66 -29.62 -11.18
C ASP A 16 10.71 -28.51 -11.09
N ALA A 17 10.60 -27.47 -11.91
CA ALA A 17 11.45 -26.29 -11.80
C ALA A 17 11.24 -25.55 -10.46
N TYR A 18 9.98 -25.43 -9.99
CA TYR A 18 9.66 -24.83 -8.70
C TYR A 18 10.20 -25.66 -7.52
N ARG A 19 10.15 -27.00 -7.61
CA ARG A 19 10.72 -27.89 -6.57
C ARG A 19 12.22 -27.70 -6.33
N GLY A 20 12.95 -27.19 -7.32
CA GLY A 20 14.34 -26.77 -7.20
C GLY A 20 14.57 -25.45 -6.45
N SER A 21 13.51 -24.69 -6.16
CA SER A 21 13.64 -23.39 -5.49
C SER A 21 13.84 -23.50 -3.97
N PRO A 22 14.55 -22.55 -3.33
CA PRO A 22 14.64 -22.47 -1.87
C PRO A 22 13.28 -22.35 -1.18
N GLU A 23 12.33 -21.64 -1.80
CA GLU A 23 10.97 -21.48 -1.28
C GLU A 23 10.27 -22.85 -1.14
N PHE A 24 10.32 -23.69 -2.19
CA PHE A 24 9.74 -25.02 -2.10
C PHE A 24 10.46 -25.87 -1.06
N GLN A 25 11.78 -25.90 -1.10
CA GLN A 25 12.58 -26.80 -0.27
C GLN A 25 12.47 -26.49 1.23
N GLN A 26 12.28 -25.21 1.61
CA GLN A 26 12.27 -24.79 3.00
C GLN A 26 10.87 -24.52 3.55
N LEU A 27 9.94 -24.02 2.73
CA LEU A 27 8.63 -23.60 3.19
C LEU A 27 7.48 -24.46 2.63
N ASN A 28 7.57 -24.84 1.35
CA ASN A 28 6.45 -25.41 0.60
C ASN A 28 6.67 -26.86 0.18
N PHE A 29 7.58 -27.59 0.82
CA PHE A 29 7.96 -28.97 0.50
C PHE A 29 6.78 -29.97 0.57
N TRP A 30 5.70 -29.60 1.26
CA TRP A 30 4.46 -30.38 1.40
C TRP A 30 3.50 -30.20 0.22
N MET A 31 3.73 -29.20 -0.65
CA MET A 31 2.83 -28.87 -1.76
C MET A 31 2.86 -29.93 -2.86
N GLY A 32 1.65 -30.24 -3.37
CA GLY A 32 1.46 -30.97 -4.62
C GLY A 32 1.28 -30.03 -5.81
N LEU A 33 1.11 -30.64 -7.00
CA LEU A 33 0.90 -29.90 -8.26
C LEU A 33 -0.30 -28.94 -8.18
N GLU A 34 -1.40 -29.32 -7.55
CA GLU A 34 -2.60 -28.49 -7.45
C GLU A 34 -2.39 -27.26 -6.54
N ASP A 35 -1.62 -27.41 -5.47
CA ASP A 35 -1.28 -26.29 -4.60
C ASP A 35 -0.34 -25.30 -5.31
N PHE A 36 0.65 -25.85 -6.06
CA PHE A 36 1.52 -25.05 -6.91
C PHE A 36 0.74 -24.26 -7.97
N LYS A 37 -0.25 -24.86 -8.62
CA LYS A 37 -1.09 -24.15 -9.59
C LYS A 37 -1.79 -22.93 -8.99
N ARG A 38 -2.24 -23.01 -7.72
CA ARG A 38 -2.87 -21.87 -7.04
C ARG A 38 -1.91 -20.69 -6.88
N ILE A 39 -0.69 -20.94 -6.41
CA ILE A 39 0.34 -19.91 -6.28
C ILE A 39 0.70 -19.35 -7.65
N PHE A 40 0.94 -20.23 -8.63
CA PHE A 40 1.29 -19.83 -9.99
C PHE A 40 0.24 -18.91 -10.61
N TRP A 41 -1.05 -19.22 -10.46
CA TRP A 41 -2.12 -18.39 -11.02
C TRP A 41 -2.21 -17.03 -10.34
N LEU A 42 -2.04 -16.94 -9.03
CA LEU A 42 -2.01 -15.65 -8.32
C LEU A 42 -0.89 -14.76 -8.83
N GLU A 43 0.32 -15.31 -8.95
CA GLU A 43 1.47 -14.57 -9.48
C GLU A 43 1.29 -14.20 -10.96
N TYR A 44 0.81 -15.14 -11.77
CA TYR A 44 0.60 -14.91 -13.20
C TYR A 44 -0.44 -13.80 -13.42
N LEU A 45 -1.58 -13.86 -12.74
CA LEU A 45 -2.63 -12.86 -12.84
C LEU A 45 -2.17 -11.50 -12.35
N HIS A 46 -1.40 -11.44 -11.26
CA HIS A 46 -0.80 -10.18 -10.78
C HIS A 46 0.13 -9.56 -11.87
N ARG A 47 1.01 -10.36 -12.46
CA ARG A 47 1.89 -9.89 -13.55
C ARG A 47 1.11 -9.50 -14.81
N LEU A 48 0.06 -10.23 -15.15
CA LEU A 48 -0.82 -9.92 -16.28
C LEU A 48 -1.56 -8.60 -16.04
N LEU A 49 -2.15 -8.44 -14.84
CA LEU A 49 -2.84 -7.21 -14.45
C LEU A 49 -1.91 -5.99 -14.54
N GLY A 50 -0.67 -6.11 -14.05
CA GLY A 50 0.31 -5.03 -14.15
C GLY A 50 0.60 -4.62 -15.60
N ARG A 51 0.73 -5.60 -16.53
CA ARG A 51 0.92 -5.34 -17.97
C ARG A 51 -0.32 -4.66 -18.58
N VAL A 52 -1.51 -5.16 -18.25
CA VAL A 52 -2.78 -4.61 -18.75
C VAL A 52 -2.97 -3.17 -18.26
N ILE A 53 -2.73 -2.88 -16.98
CA ILE A 53 -2.79 -1.51 -16.44
C ILE A 53 -1.79 -0.60 -17.17
N GLY A 54 -0.57 -1.08 -17.40
CA GLY A 54 0.43 -0.34 -18.16
C GLY A 54 -0.03 0.00 -19.59
N LEU A 55 -0.66 -0.95 -20.29
CA LEU A 55 -1.21 -0.71 -21.63
C LEU A 55 -2.42 0.22 -21.63
N ILE A 56 -3.35 0.05 -20.66
CA ILE A 56 -4.52 0.92 -20.48
C ILE A 56 -4.10 2.36 -20.20
N TYR A 57 -2.97 2.55 -19.52
CA TYR A 57 -2.42 3.88 -19.32
C TYR A 57 -1.70 4.41 -20.57
N LEU A 58 -0.76 3.62 -21.11
CA LEU A 58 0.14 4.05 -22.17
C LEU A 58 -0.58 4.36 -23.49
N LEU A 59 -1.51 3.49 -23.93
CA LEU A 59 -2.16 3.63 -25.23
C LEU A 59 -3.03 4.89 -25.32
N PRO A 60 -3.94 5.20 -24.36
CA PRO A 60 -4.67 6.45 -24.36
C PRO A 60 -3.76 7.67 -24.19
N PHE A 61 -2.72 7.59 -23.33
CA PHE A 61 -1.77 8.68 -23.15
C PHE A 61 -1.11 9.07 -24.48
N LEU A 62 -0.55 8.09 -25.21
CA LEU A 62 0.08 8.34 -26.51
C LEU A 62 -0.94 8.86 -27.54
N TRP A 63 -2.12 8.25 -27.59
CA TRP A 63 -3.17 8.67 -28.51
C TRP A 63 -3.55 10.15 -28.31
N PHE A 64 -3.83 10.56 -27.09
CA PHE A 64 -4.18 11.94 -26.79
C PHE A 64 -3.01 12.90 -26.94
N LEU A 65 -1.79 12.46 -26.63
CA LEU A 65 -0.56 13.25 -26.81
C LEU A 65 -0.36 13.59 -28.31
N PHE A 66 -0.43 12.59 -29.19
CA PHE A 66 -0.26 12.79 -30.64
C PHE A 66 -1.40 13.56 -31.29
N ARG A 67 -2.57 13.58 -30.66
CA ARG A 67 -3.73 14.38 -31.11
C ARG A 67 -3.76 15.78 -30.52
N TYR A 68 -2.73 16.20 -29.78
CA TYR A 68 -2.67 17.51 -29.10
C TYR A 68 -3.89 17.80 -28.23
N ARG A 69 -4.45 16.75 -27.57
CA ARG A 69 -5.64 16.85 -26.74
C ARG A 69 -5.33 16.98 -25.24
N ILE A 70 -4.05 16.89 -24.87
CA ILE A 70 -3.60 17.01 -23.48
C ILE A 70 -3.16 18.45 -23.24
N PRO A 71 -3.72 19.14 -22.24
CA PRO A 71 -3.20 20.43 -21.82
C PRO A 71 -1.71 20.33 -21.42
N VAL A 72 -0.88 21.25 -21.91
CA VAL A 72 0.59 21.22 -21.71
C VAL A 72 0.97 21.04 -20.24
N ARG A 73 0.24 21.69 -19.33
CA ARG A 73 0.44 21.59 -17.88
C ARG A 73 0.29 20.16 -17.32
N LEU A 74 -0.48 19.28 -17.97
CA LEU A 74 -0.69 17.90 -17.54
C LEU A 74 0.35 16.93 -18.10
N ILE A 75 1.01 17.26 -19.19
CA ILE A 75 1.96 16.36 -19.84
C ILE A 75 3.05 15.92 -18.84
N GLY A 76 3.62 16.86 -18.09
CA GLY A 76 4.64 16.54 -17.08
C GLY A 76 4.16 15.55 -16.01
N HIS A 77 2.93 15.74 -15.49
CA HIS A 77 2.34 14.83 -14.50
C HIS A 77 2.12 13.43 -15.08
N LEU A 78 1.62 13.35 -16.32
CA LEU A 78 1.36 12.07 -16.99
C LEU A 78 2.65 11.35 -17.35
N VAL A 79 3.67 12.06 -17.83
CA VAL A 79 5.00 11.47 -18.07
C VAL A 79 5.61 10.97 -16.77
N PHE A 80 5.51 11.73 -15.70
CA PHE A 80 6.01 11.31 -14.39
C PHE A 80 5.31 10.03 -13.89
N LEU A 81 3.98 9.93 -14.02
CA LEU A 81 3.24 8.70 -13.72
C LEU A 81 3.69 7.51 -14.57
N LEU A 82 3.97 7.75 -15.88
CA LEU A 82 4.51 6.69 -16.74
C LEU A 82 5.86 6.19 -16.25
N VAL A 83 6.78 7.11 -15.91
CA VAL A 83 8.10 6.76 -15.37
C VAL A 83 7.97 5.96 -14.06
N LEU A 84 7.10 6.39 -13.16
CA LEU A 84 6.83 5.66 -11.92
C LEU A 84 6.23 4.27 -12.17
N GLY A 85 5.34 4.15 -13.18
CA GLY A 85 4.78 2.86 -13.58
C GLY A 85 5.83 1.89 -14.12
N VAL A 86 6.78 2.40 -14.93
CA VAL A 86 7.94 1.60 -15.40
C VAL A 86 8.83 1.20 -14.22
N ALA A 87 9.11 2.14 -13.29
CA ALA A 87 9.88 1.85 -12.09
C ALA A 87 9.20 0.80 -11.20
N GLN A 88 7.87 0.85 -11.06
CA GLN A 88 7.07 -0.15 -10.34
C GLN A 88 7.21 -1.55 -10.94
N GLY A 89 7.15 -1.64 -12.28
CA GLY A 89 7.35 -2.90 -12.99
C GLY A 89 8.79 -3.43 -12.82
N GLY A 90 9.78 -2.56 -12.91
CA GLY A 90 11.20 -2.89 -12.68
C GLY A 90 11.45 -3.36 -11.24
N LEU A 91 10.88 -2.67 -10.26
CA LEU A 91 10.99 -3.04 -8.85
C LEU A 91 10.33 -4.40 -8.56
N GLY A 92 9.14 -4.66 -9.13
CA GLY A 92 8.47 -5.94 -9.00
C GLY A 92 9.28 -7.09 -9.63
N TRP A 93 9.89 -6.86 -10.80
CA TRP A 93 10.79 -7.84 -11.41
C TRP A 93 12.03 -8.09 -10.53
N TYR A 94 12.66 -7.03 -10.02
CA TYR A 94 13.81 -7.13 -9.13
C TYR A 94 13.46 -7.88 -7.84
N MET A 95 12.28 -7.65 -7.28
CA MET A 95 11.79 -8.30 -6.07
C MET A 95 11.76 -9.83 -6.23
N VAL A 96 11.22 -10.32 -7.35
CA VAL A 96 11.13 -11.77 -7.62
C VAL A 96 12.49 -12.36 -7.98
N LYS A 97 13.25 -11.71 -8.88
CA LYS A 97 14.51 -12.26 -9.39
C LYS A 97 15.62 -12.36 -8.35
N SER A 98 15.70 -11.42 -7.42
CA SER A 98 16.78 -11.35 -6.45
C SER A 98 16.39 -11.86 -5.05
N GLY A 99 15.09 -12.10 -4.79
CA GLY A 99 14.59 -12.54 -3.49
C GLY A 99 14.54 -14.06 -3.31
N LEU A 100 14.43 -14.82 -4.40
CA LEU A 100 14.20 -16.27 -4.36
C LEU A 100 15.43 -17.10 -4.79
N VAL A 101 16.60 -16.49 -4.94
CA VAL A 101 17.82 -17.19 -5.34
C VAL A 101 18.47 -17.89 -4.15
N ASP A 102 18.60 -17.19 -3.03
CA ASP A 102 19.31 -17.66 -1.84
C ASP A 102 18.42 -17.72 -0.58
N GLN A 103 17.23 -17.14 -0.63
CA GLN A 103 16.31 -17.08 0.50
C GLN A 103 14.92 -17.59 0.12
N PRO A 104 14.20 -18.26 1.05
CA PRO A 104 12.89 -18.83 0.79
C PRO A 104 11.77 -17.78 0.64
N SER A 105 11.99 -16.55 1.10
CA SER A 105 10.99 -15.48 1.09
C SER A 105 11.52 -14.20 0.45
N VAL A 106 10.59 -13.38 -0.03
CA VAL A 106 10.92 -12.04 -0.56
C VAL A 106 11.34 -11.12 0.58
N SER A 107 12.43 -10.36 0.37
CA SER A 107 12.88 -9.38 1.36
C SER A 107 11.79 -8.36 1.72
N HIS A 108 11.56 -8.16 3.03
CA HIS A 108 10.62 -7.17 3.57
C HIS A 108 10.92 -5.74 3.10
N TYR A 109 12.17 -5.39 2.84
CA TYR A 109 12.56 -4.09 2.25
C TYR A 109 12.01 -3.92 0.83
N ARG A 110 12.14 -4.97 0.01
CA ARG A 110 11.64 -4.92 -1.38
C ARG A 110 10.13 -4.92 -1.42
N LEU A 111 9.49 -5.67 -0.53
CA LEU A 111 8.03 -5.66 -0.37
C LEU A 111 7.54 -4.27 0.03
N ALA A 112 8.15 -3.65 1.05
CA ALA A 112 7.80 -2.31 1.52
C ALA A 112 8.04 -1.24 0.43
N ALA A 113 9.14 -1.34 -0.32
CA ALA A 113 9.44 -0.45 -1.42
C ALA A 113 8.43 -0.60 -2.57
N HIS A 114 8.10 -1.84 -2.96
CA HIS A 114 7.14 -2.11 -4.04
C HIS A 114 5.73 -1.65 -3.67
N LEU A 115 5.25 -1.97 -2.47
CA LEU A 115 3.95 -1.50 -1.99
C LEU A 115 3.93 0.03 -1.82
N GLY A 116 4.98 0.61 -1.24
CA GLY A 116 5.08 2.05 -1.04
C GLY A 116 5.04 2.82 -2.35
N LEU A 117 5.78 2.36 -3.36
CA LEU A 117 5.74 2.96 -4.69
C LEU A 117 4.35 2.81 -5.33
N ALA A 118 3.69 1.66 -5.18
CA ALA A 118 2.33 1.44 -5.70
C ALA A 118 1.32 2.40 -5.06
N VAL A 119 1.36 2.56 -3.73
CA VAL A 119 0.48 3.48 -2.98
C VAL A 119 0.79 4.94 -3.35
N PHE A 120 2.05 5.28 -3.53
CA PHE A 120 2.45 6.62 -3.99
C PHE A 120 1.92 6.93 -5.39
N ILE A 121 2.08 6.00 -6.36
CA ILE A 121 1.54 6.13 -7.72
C ILE A 121 0.02 6.31 -7.68
N TYR A 122 -0.66 5.48 -6.90
CA TYR A 122 -2.10 5.59 -6.72
C TYR A 122 -2.52 6.95 -6.17
N GLY A 123 -1.86 7.39 -5.09
CA GLY A 123 -2.15 8.68 -4.46
C GLY A 123 -1.88 9.87 -5.38
N TYR A 124 -0.77 9.85 -6.10
CA TYR A 124 -0.42 10.89 -7.05
C TYR A 124 -1.37 10.91 -8.26
N MET A 125 -1.78 9.74 -8.75
CA MET A 125 -2.78 9.64 -9.82
C MET A 125 -4.14 10.18 -9.37
N LEU A 126 -4.59 9.81 -8.17
CA LEU A 126 -5.84 10.30 -7.58
C LEU A 126 -5.81 11.82 -7.38
N TYR A 127 -4.72 12.35 -6.79
CA TYR A 127 -4.51 13.79 -6.63
C TYR A 127 -4.54 14.53 -7.97
N THR A 128 -3.88 13.99 -8.99
CA THR A 128 -3.86 14.56 -10.34
C THR A 128 -5.24 14.54 -10.96
N ALA A 129 -5.97 13.43 -10.84
CA ALA A 129 -7.32 13.28 -11.39
C ALA A 129 -8.33 14.25 -10.74
N ILE A 130 -8.28 14.41 -9.42
CA ILE A 130 -9.10 15.39 -8.70
C ILE A 130 -8.73 16.82 -9.12
N GLY A 131 -7.43 17.12 -9.24
CA GLY A 131 -6.92 18.42 -9.63
C GLY A 131 -7.23 18.85 -11.08
N ILE A 132 -7.62 17.90 -11.96
CA ILE A 132 -8.10 18.20 -13.31
C ILE A 132 -9.50 18.85 -13.28
N SER A 133 -10.32 18.57 -12.28
CA SER A 133 -11.63 19.19 -12.13
C SER A 133 -11.47 20.67 -11.86
N GLU A 134 -11.92 21.53 -12.80
CA GLU A 134 -11.78 23.00 -12.70
C GLU A 134 -12.49 23.59 -11.46
N LYS A 135 -13.52 22.91 -10.96
CA LYS A 135 -14.22 23.27 -9.73
C LYS A 135 -13.37 23.13 -8.46
N LEU A 136 -12.27 22.37 -8.53
CA LEU A 136 -11.38 22.11 -7.41
C LEU A 136 -10.08 22.92 -7.47
N ARG A 137 -9.95 23.86 -8.39
CA ARG A 137 -8.80 24.78 -8.55
C ARG A 137 -9.03 26.13 -7.92
N GLY A 138 -9.60 26.17 -6.75
CA GLY A 138 -9.53 27.37 -5.92
C GLY A 138 -8.08 27.57 -5.47
N THR A 139 -7.56 28.73 -5.80
CA THR A 139 -6.22 29.23 -5.54
C THR A 139 -5.96 29.41 -4.06
N THR A 140 -4.68 29.34 -3.74
CA THR A 140 -3.95 29.81 -2.56
C THR A 140 -3.61 28.80 -1.48
N ALA A 141 -2.41 28.91 -1.12
CA ALA A 141 -1.49 28.28 -0.20
C ALA A 141 -1.91 28.21 1.28
N GLY A 142 -3.09 27.73 1.57
CA GLY A 142 -3.42 27.26 2.90
C GLY A 142 -2.81 25.86 3.08
N GLN A 143 -1.93 25.67 4.06
CA GLN A 143 -1.41 24.35 4.40
C GLN A 143 -2.59 23.46 4.75
N SER A 144 -2.97 22.54 3.87
CA SER A 144 -4.06 21.63 4.14
C SER A 144 -3.73 20.80 5.38
N ILE A 145 -4.50 20.96 6.43
CA ILE A 145 -4.38 20.19 7.67
C ILE A 145 -4.40 18.68 7.41
N PHE A 146 -4.97 18.24 6.27
CA PHE A 146 -5.08 16.84 5.87
C PHE A 146 -3.80 16.27 5.25
N VAL A 147 -2.78 17.08 4.95
CA VAL A 147 -1.47 16.58 4.51
C VAL A 147 -0.85 15.67 5.57
N TRP A 148 -0.95 16.04 6.84
CA TRP A 148 -0.36 15.28 7.94
C TRP A 148 -1.01 13.91 8.16
N PRO A 149 -2.35 13.77 8.26
CA PRO A 149 -2.97 12.46 8.34
C PRO A 149 -2.74 11.64 7.06
N THR A 150 -2.67 12.25 5.87
CA THR A 150 -2.33 11.54 4.64
C THR A 150 -0.91 10.96 4.72
N ALA A 151 0.06 11.73 5.20
CA ALA A 151 1.43 11.27 5.40
C ALA A 151 1.52 10.16 6.46
N LEU A 152 0.77 10.29 7.57
CA LEU A 152 0.72 9.26 8.61
C LEU A 152 0.07 7.96 8.11
N ILE A 153 -1.03 8.04 7.36
CA ILE A 153 -1.66 6.86 6.75
C ILE A 153 -0.65 6.17 5.83
N PHE A 154 0.00 6.92 4.94
CA PHE A 154 1.03 6.38 4.05
C PHE A 154 2.16 5.71 4.83
N SER A 155 2.71 6.37 5.86
CA SER A 155 3.77 5.80 6.71
C SER A 155 3.30 4.53 7.42
N THR A 156 2.06 4.52 7.94
CA THR A 156 1.48 3.33 8.59
C THR A 156 1.36 2.16 7.61
N MET A 157 0.99 2.42 6.35
CA MET A 157 0.94 1.39 5.30
C MET A 157 2.33 0.82 4.99
N ILE A 158 3.36 1.66 4.93
CA ILE A 158 4.75 1.20 4.73
C ILE A 158 5.19 0.30 5.89
N TRP A 159 4.95 0.72 7.15
CA TRP A 159 5.26 -0.14 8.31
C TRP A 159 4.43 -1.44 8.33
N GLY A 160 3.18 -1.39 7.85
CA GLY A 160 2.37 -2.59 7.63
C GLY A 160 3.00 -3.58 6.64
N ALA A 161 3.65 -3.07 5.59
CA ALA A 161 4.39 -3.91 4.64
C ALA A 161 5.63 -4.57 5.30
N PHE A 162 6.35 -3.85 6.17
CA PHE A 162 7.43 -4.44 6.97
C PHE A 162 6.91 -5.53 7.93
N VAL A 163 5.80 -5.28 8.63
CA VAL A 163 5.15 -6.30 9.50
C VAL A 163 4.79 -7.54 8.71
N SER A 164 4.20 -7.38 7.51
CA SER A 164 3.83 -8.50 6.63
C SER A 164 5.06 -9.24 6.11
N GLY A 165 6.09 -8.53 5.68
CA GLY A 165 7.30 -9.14 5.12
C GLY A 165 8.20 -9.84 6.17
N LEU A 166 7.98 -9.57 7.46
CA LEU A 166 8.64 -10.23 8.59
C LEU A 166 7.74 -11.25 9.30
N ASP A 167 6.55 -11.55 8.76
CA ASP A 167 5.54 -12.41 9.40
C ASP A 167 5.18 -11.99 10.84
N GLY A 168 5.35 -10.71 11.14
CA GLY A 168 5.22 -10.16 12.49
C GLY A 168 3.85 -10.37 13.10
N GLY A 169 2.78 -10.42 12.31
CA GLY A 169 1.42 -10.65 12.78
C GLY A 169 1.21 -12.04 13.39
N ALA A 170 2.03 -13.02 13.02
CA ALA A 170 1.97 -14.36 13.60
C ALA A 170 2.74 -14.44 14.95
N VAL A 171 3.73 -13.57 15.15
CA VAL A 171 4.59 -13.60 16.35
C VAL A 171 3.90 -12.95 17.56
N PHE A 172 3.38 -11.71 17.40
CA PHE A 172 2.70 -10.99 18.48
C PHE A 172 1.22 -10.82 18.15
N ASN A 173 0.42 -11.82 18.49
CA ASN A 173 -1.00 -11.91 18.16
C ASN A 173 -1.96 -11.49 19.28
N THR A 174 -1.46 -10.73 20.28
CA THR A 174 -2.25 -10.17 21.38
C THR A 174 -2.47 -8.66 21.24
N PHE A 175 -3.56 -8.15 21.79
CA PHE A 175 -3.88 -6.72 21.82
C PHE A 175 -4.64 -6.39 23.13
N PRO A 176 -4.41 -5.24 23.77
CA PRO A 176 -3.52 -4.12 23.39
C PRO A 176 -2.03 -4.38 23.64
N LEU A 177 -1.70 -5.32 24.50
CA LEU A 177 -0.32 -5.64 24.88
C LEU A 177 0.31 -6.61 23.87
N MET A 178 1.64 -6.61 23.83
CA MET A 178 2.48 -7.55 23.08
C MET A 178 3.14 -8.48 24.11
N ASP A 179 2.66 -9.71 24.23
CA ASP A 179 3.05 -10.68 25.27
C ASP A 179 3.03 -10.10 26.68
N GLY A 180 1.91 -9.44 27.02
CA GLY A 180 1.69 -8.86 28.34
C GLY A 180 2.41 -7.54 28.60
N ARG A 181 3.10 -6.95 27.61
CA ARG A 181 3.85 -5.69 27.72
C ARG A 181 3.43 -4.67 26.69
N ILE A 182 3.63 -3.38 26.98
CA ILE A 182 3.43 -2.29 26.00
C ILE A 182 4.55 -2.34 24.95
N ILE A 183 5.78 -2.54 25.36
CA ILE A 183 6.94 -2.72 24.47
C ILE A 183 7.46 -4.15 24.72
N PRO A 184 7.52 -5.00 23.70
CA PRO A 184 8.00 -6.38 23.87
C PRO A 184 9.47 -6.41 24.26
N HIS A 185 9.93 -7.56 24.79
CA HIS A 185 11.33 -7.77 25.07
C HIS A 185 12.17 -7.82 23.79
N GLY A 186 13.44 -7.51 23.90
CA GLY A 186 14.42 -7.77 22.84
C GLY A 186 14.34 -6.81 21.65
N VAL A 187 13.60 -5.69 21.77
CA VAL A 187 13.37 -4.76 20.63
C VAL A 187 14.62 -3.98 20.19
N PHE A 188 15.75 -4.07 20.94
CA PHE A 188 17.01 -3.38 20.64
C PHE A 188 18.22 -4.31 20.64
N GLU A 189 18.03 -5.60 20.37
CA GLU A 189 19.10 -6.61 20.43
C GLU A 189 19.93 -6.73 19.15
N ILE A 190 19.45 -6.20 18.03
CA ILE A 190 20.18 -6.24 16.75
C ILE A 190 21.20 -5.11 16.71
N SER A 191 22.43 -5.45 16.33
CA SER A 191 23.52 -4.49 16.14
C SER A 191 23.82 -4.30 14.64
N PRO A 192 23.99 -3.05 14.18
CA PRO A 192 23.86 -1.78 14.87
C PRO A 192 22.41 -1.44 15.24
N ILE A 193 22.22 -0.68 16.32
CA ILE A 193 20.91 -0.44 16.97
C ILE A 193 19.80 0.06 16.03
N TRP A 194 20.14 0.84 15.01
CA TRP A 194 19.20 1.39 14.05
C TRP A 194 18.54 0.32 13.16
N LEU A 195 19.17 -0.85 12.98
CA LEU A 195 18.59 -1.98 12.24
C LEU A 195 17.31 -2.51 12.90
N ASN A 196 17.17 -2.39 14.23
CA ASN A 196 15.97 -2.85 14.91
C ASN A 196 14.68 -2.21 14.39
N ILE A 197 14.75 -0.96 13.88
CA ILE A 197 13.59 -0.26 13.31
C ILE A 197 13.00 -1.01 12.10
N PHE A 198 13.83 -1.78 11.39
CA PHE A 198 13.46 -2.44 10.14
C PHE A 198 13.51 -3.97 10.21
N GLU A 199 14.31 -4.55 11.12
CA GLU A 199 14.59 -5.98 11.13
C GLU A 199 14.09 -6.68 12.40
N ASN A 200 13.90 -5.93 13.50
CA ASN A 200 13.39 -6.52 14.72
C ASN A 200 11.87 -6.61 14.66
N ILE A 201 11.34 -7.84 14.57
CA ILE A 201 9.91 -8.11 14.42
C ILE A 201 9.08 -7.40 15.49
N GLY A 202 9.53 -7.42 16.75
CA GLY A 202 8.85 -6.78 17.88
C GLY A 202 8.76 -5.27 17.71
N LEU A 203 9.88 -4.62 17.38
CA LEU A 203 9.91 -3.17 17.20
C LEU A 203 9.15 -2.73 15.94
N VAL A 204 9.29 -3.44 14.84
CA VAL A 204 8.55 -3.15 13.58
C VAL A 204 7.04 -3.21 13.81
N GLN A 205 6.54 -4.25 14.47
CA GLN A 205 5.12 -4.37 14.77
C GLN A 205 4.65 -3.32 15.79
N TRP A 206 5.46 -3.02 16.80
CA TRP A 206 5.16 -1.97 17.77
C TRP A 206 5.06 -0.59 17.10
N LEU A 207 6.00 -0.25 16.22
CA LEU A 207 5.98 1.00 15.44
C LEU A 207 4.72 1.09 14.56
N HIS A 208 4.34 0.00 13.89
CA HIS A 208 3.11 -0.03 13.11
C HIS A 208 1.88 0.27 13.97
N ARG A 209 1.76 -0.34 15.16
CA ARG A 209 0.67 -0.07 16.11
C ARG A 209 0.70 1.38 16.60
N ALA A 210 1.87 1.91 16.93
CA ALA A 210 2.02 3.28 17.39
C ALA A 210 1.62 4.29 16.30
N LEU A 211 2.06 4.07 15.05
CA LEU A 211 1.66 4.88 13.89
C LEU A 211 0.15 4.80 13.64
N ALA A 212 -0.46 3.62 13.76
CA ALA A 212 -1.91 3.44 13.61
C ALA A 212 -2.68 4.23 14.67
N ILE A 213 -2.26 4.15 15.94
CA ILE A 213 -2.88 4.91 17.05
C ILE A 213 -2.72 6.42 16.80
N ALA A 214 -1.53 6.88 16.43
CA ALA A 214 -1.26 8.29 16.11
C ALA A 214 -2.12 8.78 14.94
N THR A 215 -2.28 7.96 13.90
CA THR A 215 -3.11 8.25 12.73
C THR A 215 -4.58 8.44 13.14
N VAL A 216 -5.14 7.48 13.90
CA VAL A 216 -6.53 7.57 14.37
C VAL A 216 -6.73 8.76 15.29
N ALA A 217 -5.83 8.98 16.25
CA ALA A 217 -5.89 10.12 17.17
C ALA A 217 -5.87 11.45 16.42
N MET A 218 -5.01 11.60 15.42
CA MET A 218 -4.95 12.80 14.58
C MET A 218 -6.23 13.01 13.77
N ILE A 219 -6.74 11.96 13.12
CA ILE A 219 -7.99 12.04 12.36
C ILE A 219 -9.16 12.46 13.27
N LEU A 220 -9.28 11.84 14.45
CA LEU A 220 -10.33 12.17 15.40
C LEU A 220 -10.19 13.58 15.98
N ALA A 221 -8.96 14.08 16.21
CA ALA A 221 -8.70 15.44 16.66
C ALA A 221 -9.12 16.48 15.59
N ILE A 222 -8.79 16.20 14.31
CA ILE A 222 -9.23 17.05 13.20
C ILE A 222 -10.75 17.00 13.05
N TRP A 223 -11.33 15.81 13.09
CA TRP A 223 -12.78 15.65 13.02
C TRP A 223 -13.50 16.40 14.15
N TRP A 224 -12.99 16.32 15.38
CA TRP A 224 -13.56 17.04 16.52
C TRP A 224 -13.48 18.56 16.34
N ARG A 225 -12.36 19.08 15.83
CA ARG A 225 -12.17 20.50 15.56
C ARG A 225 -13.09 21.03 14.48
N GLU A 226 -13.20 20.25 13.39
CA GLU A 226 -13.91 20.66 12.17
C GLU A 226 -15.37 20.13 12.11
N ARG A 227 -15.89 19.50 13.19
CA ARG A 227 -17.24 18.86 13.16
C ARG A 227 -18.38 19.83 12.85
N ALA A 228 -18.22 21.10 13.11
CA ALA A 228 -19.22 22.13 12.79
C ALA A 228 -19.41 22.32 11.28
N SER A 229 -18.43 21.95 10.45
CA SER A 229 -18.51 22.02 8.98
C SER A 229 -19.53 21.07 8.37
N LYS A 230 -20.02 20.06 9.13
CA LYS A 230 -20.93 19.00 8.67
C LYS A 230 -20.44 18.27 7.40
N SER A 231 -19.13 18.25 7.15
CA SER A 231 -18.54 17.60 5.99
C SER A 231 -18.78 16.08 6.03
N VAL A 232 -19.47 15.56 5.02
CA VAL A 232 -19.72 14.11 4.86
C VAL A 232 -18.40 13.37 4.70
N ALA A 233 -17.46 13.89 3.92
CA ALA A 233 -16.17 13.26 3.69
C ALA A 233 -15.34 13.16 4.98
N LEU A 234 -15.38 14.19 5.84
CA LEU A 234 -14.70 14.16 7.12
C LEU A 234 -15.34 13.14 8.09
N ASN A 235 -16.66 13.06 8.12
CA ASN A 235 -17.36 12.06 8.92
C ASN A 235 -17.03 10.63 8.44
N LEU A 236 -17.02 10.41 7.13
CA LEU A 236 -16.61 9.12 6.54
C LEU A 236 -15.17 8.79 6.90
N MET A 237 -14.24 9.76 6.82
CA MET A 237 -12.84 9.54 7.20
C MET A 237 -12.71 9.10 8.66
N ALA A 238 -13.45 9.71 9.60
CA ALA A 238 -13.44 9.33 11.01
C ALA A 238 -14.01 7.92 11.24
N ILE A 239 -15.11 7.59 10.56
CA ILE A 239 -15.72 6.25 10.63
C ILE A 239 -14.76 5.20 10.06
N PHE A 240 -14.21 5.45 8.87
CA PHE A 240 -13.26 4.52 8.24
C PHE A 240 -11.96 4.37 9.04
N ALA A 241 -11.51 5.40 9.75
CA ALA A 241 -10.37 5.30 10.67
C ALA A 241 -10.66 4.32 11.80
N ALA A 242 -11.85 4.39 12.42
CA ALA A 242 -12.26 3.44 13.46
C ALA A 242 -12.42 2.01 12.91
N VAL A 243 -13.05 1.85 11.75
CA VAL A 243 -13.17 0.54 11.07
C VAL A 243 -11.80 -0.04 10.75
N GLN A 244 -10.91 0.77 10.18
CA GLN A 244 -9.55 0.35 9.82
C GLN A 244 -8.72 -0.09 11.02
N PHE A 245 -8.82 0.65 12.13
CA PHE A 245 -8.18 0.26 13.38
C PHE A 245 -8.72 -1.07 13.90
N SER A 246 -10.04 -1.25 13.90
CA SER A 246 -10.68 -2.50 14.31
C SER A 246 -10.27 -3.68 13.44
N LEU A 247 -10.19 -3.48 12.11
CA LEU A 247 -9.68 -4.50 11.17
C LEU A 247 -8.22 -4.87 11.48
N GLY A 248 -7.38 -3.89 11.84
CA GLY A 248 -6.00 -4.14 12.26
C GLY A 248 -5.92 -5.01 13.51
N VAL A 249 -6.74 -4.69 14.53
CA VAL A 249 -6.83 -5.50 15.76
C VAL A 249 -7.33 -6.91 15.44
N LEU A 250 -8.38 -7.04 14.63
CA LEU A 250 -8.91 -8.35 14.21
C LEU A 250 -7.91 -9.16 13.41
N THR A 251 -7.08 -8.52 12.57
CA THR A 251 -6.02 -9.20 11.83
C THR A 251 -5.05 -9.90 12.80
N ILE A 252 -4.64 -9.20 13.85
CA ILE A 252 -3.74 -9.76 14.86
C ILE A 252 -4.44 -10.89 15.63
N LEU A 253 -5.64 -10.64 16.18
CA LEU A 253 -6.36 -11.59 17.01
C LEU A 253 -6.80 -12.86 16.25
N SER A 254 -6.94 -12.78 14.94
CA SER A 254 -7.26 -13.93 14.08
C SER A 254 -6.04 -14.77 13.66
N GLY A 255 -4.84 -14.46 14.18
CA GLY A 255 -3.60 -15.10 13.74
C GLY A 255 -3.26 -14.77 12.28
N SER A 256 -3.52 -13.54 11.86
CA SER A 256 -3.27 -13.04 10.50
C SER A 256 -4.10 -13.76 9.41
N SER A 257 -5.40 -14.01 9.70
CA SER A 257 -6.32 -14.53 8.69
C SER A 257 -6.24 -13.73 7.38
N ILE A 258 -6.00 -14.40 6.26
CA ILE A 258 -5.79 -13.76 4.95
C ILE A 258 -6.98 -12.89 4.51
N TYR A 259 -8.21 -13.29 4.82
CA TYR A 259 -9.40 -12.52 4.45
C TYR A 259 -9.50 -11.21 5.22
N ILE A 260 -9.17 -11.24 6.52
CA ILE A 260 -9.18 -10.04 7.37
C ILE A 260 -8.01 -9.13 6.99
N ALA A 261 -6.83 -9.71 6.70
CA ALA A 261 -5.67 -8.96 6.23
C ALA A 261 -5.96 -8.25 4.88
N TRP A 262 -6.66 -8.89 3.95
CA TRP A 262 -7.10 -8.25 2.71
C TRP A 262 -8.11 -7.13 2.95
N ALA A 263 -9.07 -7.33 3.85
CA ALA A 263 -10.03 -6.28 4.23
C ALA A 263 -9.31 -5.09 4.89
N HIS A 264 -8.32 -5.37 5.76
CA HIS A 264 -7.48 -4.36 6.38
C HIS A 264 -6.67 -3.57 5.34
N GLN A 265 -6.03 -4.25 4.39
CA GLN A 265 -5.29 -3.61 3.30
C GLN A 265 -6.21 -2.76 2.40
N GLY A 266 -7.38 -3.28 2.03
CA GLY A 266 -8.37 -2.55 1.24
C GLY A 266 -8.94 -1.33 1.96
N GLY A 267 -9.23 -1.47 3.26
CA GLY A 267 -9.68 -0.37 4.12
C GLY A 267 -8.65 0.75 4.24
N ALA A 268 -7.36 0.41 4.30
CA ALA A 268 -6.27 1.38 4.30
C ALA A 268 -6.25 2.21 3.01
N MET A 269 -6.50 1.59 1.84
CA MET A 269 -6.60 2.30 0.56
C MET A 269 -7.80 3.25 0.53
N VAL A 270 -8.96 2.84 1.06
CA VAL A 270 -10.13 3.72 1.18
C VAL A 270 -9.83 4.92 2.08
N LEU A 271 -9.25 4.68 3.25
CA LEU A 271 -8.89 5.75 4.19
C LEU A 271 -7.88 6.73 3.57
N PHE A 272 -6.87 6.23 2.86
CA PHE A 272 -5.89 7.03 2.14
C PHE A 272 -6.54 7.87 1.04
N SER A 273 -7.49 7.30 0.30
CA SER A 273 -8.26 8.01 -0.74
C SER A 273 -9.09 9.15 -0.18
N LEU A 274 -9.77 8.94 0.96
CA LEU A 274 -10.53 9.97 1.66
C LEU A 274 -9.63 11.10 2.15
N ALA A 275 -8.44 10.78 2.65
CA ALA A 275 -7.47 11.78 3.09
C ALA A 275 -6.98 12.65 1.93
N ILE A 276 -6.63 12.04 0.78
CA ILE A 276 -6.24 12.78 -0.45
C ILE A 276 -7.41 13.65 -0.94
N TYR A 277 -8.62 13.09 -0.97
CA TYR A 277 -9.81 13.84 -1.39
C TYR A 277 -10.03 15.08 -0.52
N LEU A 278 -9.91 14.96 0.80
CA LEU A 278 -10.01 16.07 1.73
C LEU A 278 -8.86 17.08 1.57
N CYS A 279 -7.64 16.62 1.28
CA CYS A 279 -6.54 17.52 0.89
C CYS A 279 -6.89 18.38 -0.33
N CYS A 280 -7.61 17.83 -1.31
CA CYS A 280 -8.00 18.54 -2.52
C CYS A 280 -9.19 19.49 -2.29
N LEU A 281 -10.21 19.07 -1.50
CA LEU A 281 -11.46 19.83 -1.30
C LEU A 281 -11.28 21.12 -0.50
N LEU A 282 -10.44 21.12 0.55
CA LEU A 282 -10.25 22.29 1.38
C LEU A 282 -9.41 23.38 0.72
N TYR A 283 -8.78 23.06 -0.39
CA TYR A 283 -8.14 24.04 -1.26
C TYR A 283 -9.16 24.96 -1.98
N THR A 284 -10.45 24.64 -1.92
CA THR A 284 -11.50 25.33 -2.67
C THR A 284 -12.44 26.18 -1.83
N SER A 285 -12.59 25.90 -0.52
CA SER A 285 -13.53 26.67 0.31
C SER A 285 -13.01 28.05 0.69
N ASP A 286 -11.71 28.20 0.92
CA ASP A 286 -11.11 29.49 1.29
C ASP A 286 -11.14 30.51 0.13
N ALA A 287 -11.18 30.03 -1.12
CA ALA A 287 -11.28 30.89 -2.31
C ALA A 287 -12.70 31.36 -2.65
N ALA A 288 -13.73 30.70 -2.11
CA ALA A 288 -15.11 31.11 -2.34
C ALA A 288 -15.55 32.24 -1.38
N ASP A 289 -14.96 32.29 -0.19
CA ASP A 289 -15.28 33.32 0.80
C ASP A 289 -14.59 34.68 0.48
N ASP A 290 -13.44 34.65 -0.23
CA ASP A 290 -12.75 35.87 -0.68
C ASP A 290 -13.39 36.55 -1.90
N VAL A 291 -14.32 35.88 -2.59
CA VAL A 291 -15.04 36.46 -3.75
C VAL A 291 -16.35 37.11 -3.35
N ILE A 292 -16.83 36.92 -2.11
CA ILE A 292 -18.10 37.46 -1.60
C ILE A 292 -17.85 38.67 -0.61
N SER A 293 -16.64 38.94 -0.30
CA SER A 293 -16.23 40.14 0.47
C SER A 293 -15.70 41.24 -0.46
#